data_7476776d43d89ecd896544a3ddcba6e1
#
_entry.id   7476776d43d89ecd896544a3ddcba6e1
#
_cell.length_a   1.000
_cell.length_b   1.000
_cell.length_c   1.000
_cell.angle_alpha   90.00
_cell.angle_beta   90.00
_cell.angle_gamma   90.00
#
_symmetry.space_group_name_H-M   'P 1'
#
loop_
_entity.id
_entity.type
_entity.pdbx_description
1 polymer ?
#
loop_
_entity_poly.entity_id
_entity_poly.type
_entity_poly.pdbx_seq_one_letter_code
_entity_poly.pdbx_strand_id
1 'polypeptide(L)'
;MIKNLCRGLPALALAALPLLATAPAAHANALPTASSAVPVALPLFEAVDRLPVADEQREGYQRSLYKHWTRGLNLTDGCDTRKEVILAEAVVAPTVTAGCRLAGGSWHSAYDDLTVTDAARLDVDHFVPLAEVHDSGGFAWGAKRREAYANDQGSPDTLIAVSAASNRSKADKDPAEWMPSDSSYHCTYTATWVATKLRWSLAADDTERQALLGLAEDCPATTVTYEPAP
;
A
#
# COMPACT_ATOMS: atom_id res chain seq x y z
N MET A 1 -25.02 12.67 -100.25
CA MET A 1 -24.35 11.68 -101.13
C MET A 1 -23.33 10.90 -100.27
N ILE A 2 -23.49 9.57 -100.38
CA ILE A 2 -22.43 8.56 -100.14
C ILE A 2 -22.11 8.35 -98.65
N LYS A 3 -22.72 7.36 -98.01
CA LYS A 3 -22.53 5.89 -97.97
C LYS A 3 -21.26 5.41 -97.26
N ASN A 4 -21.49 4.58 -96.31
CA ASN A 4 -20.81 3.31 -95.95
C ASN A 4 -19.78 3.45 -94.85
N LEU A 5 -19.51 2.53 -94.03
CA LEU A 5 -19.87 1.11 -93.88
C LEU A 5 -19.43 0.66 -92.48
N CYS A 6 -20.25 -0.16 -91.94
CA CYS A 6 -19.98 -0.88 -90.70
C CYS A 6 -18.77 -1.82 -90.81
N ARG A 7 -17.98 -1.91 -89.80
CA ARG A 7 -17.30 -3.19 -89.45
C ARG A 7 -17.09 -3.26 -87.94
N GLY A 8 -17.82 -4.23 -87.35
CA GLY A 8 -17.72 -4.54 -85.96
C GLY A 8 -16.45 -5.36 -85.65
N LEU A 9 -15.95 -5.18 -84.51
CA LEU A 9 -14.92 -6.04 -83.89
C LEU A 9 -15.48 -6.56 -82.53
N PRO A 10 -15.21 -7.81 -82.17
CA PRO A 10 -15.79 -8.39 -80.96
C PRO A 10 -15.07 -7.90 -79.71
N ALA A 11 -15.87 -7.60 -78.70
CA ALA A 11 -15.36 -7.28 -77.43
C ALA A 11 -14.87 -8.55 -76.70
N LEU A 12 -13.58 -8.63 -76.41
CA LEU A 12 -13.02 -9.59 -75.47
C LEU A 12 -13.37 -9.14 -74.03
N ALA A 13 -14.19 -9.91 -73.41
CA ALA A 13 -14.46 -9.74 -71.95
C ALA A 13 -13.29 -10.32 -71.18
N LEU A 14 -12.45 -9.50 -70.57
CA LEU A 14 -11.50 -9.92 -69.52
C LEU A 14 -12.27 -10.09 -68.21
N ALA A 15 -12.40 -11.33 -67.77
CA ALA A 15 -12.88 -11.67 -66.46
C ALA A 15 -11.77 -11.36 -65.40
N ALA A 16 -11.92 -10.30 -64.63
CA ALA A 16 -11.06 -10.03 -63.47
C ALA A 16 -11.52 -10.89 -62.29
N LEU A 17 -10.70 -11.85 -61.86
CA LEU A 17 -10.86 -12.55 -60.58
C LEU A 17 -10.48 -11.58 -59.46
N PRO A 18 -11.30 -11.44 -58.40
CA PRO A 18 -10.88 -10.77 -57.19
C PRO A 18 -9.88 -11.62 -56.40
N LEU A 19 -8.65 -11.13 -56.22
CA LEU A 19 -7.73 -11.65 -55.24
C LEU A 19 -8.32 -11.35 -53.85
N LEU A 20 -8.77 -12.38 -53.14
CA LEU A 20 -9.04 -12.31 -51.72
C LEU A 20 -7.69 -12.19 -50.96
N ALA A 21 -7.33 -10.98 -50.56
CA ALA A 21 -6.24 -10.77 -49.62
C ALA A 21 -6.71 -11.17 -48.21
N THR A 22 -6.25 -12.31 -47.71
CA THR A 22 -6.39 -12.70 -46.32
C THR A 22 -5.44 -11.83 -45.49
N ALA A 23 -5.96 -10.84 -44.77
CA ALA A 23 -5.22 -10.10 -43.76
C ALA A 23 -4.88 -11.05 -42.58
N PRO A 24 -3.62 -11.07 -42.08
CA PRO A 24 -3.31 -11.82 -40.87
C PRO A 24 -4.05 -11.19 -39.68
N ALA A 25 -4.81 -12.02 -38.94
CA ALA A 25 -5.42 -11.61 -37.68
C ALA A 25 -4.29 -11.22 -36.70
N ALA A 26 -4.18 -9.95 -36.39
CA ALA A 26 -3.34 -9.47 -35.33
C ALA A 26 -3.91 -9.98 -34.00
N HIS A 27 -3.23 -10.95 -33.40
CA HIS A 27 -3.50 -11.35 -32.02
C HIS A 27 -3.09 -10.17 -31.13
N ALA A 28 -4.06 -9.40 -30.68
CA ALA A 28 -3.86 -8.42 -29.61
C ALA A 28 -3.52 -9.25 -28.35
N ASN A 29 -2.26 -9.26 -27.96
CA ASN A 29 -1.87 -9.68 -26.62
C ASN A 29 -2.54 -8.72 -25.63
N ALA A 30 -3.65 -9.17 -25.03
CA ALA A 30 -4.22 -8.50 -23.88
C ALA A 30 -3.15 -8.45 -22.79
N LEU A 31 -2.69 -7.27 -22.45
CA LEU A 31 -1.88 -7.05 -21.26
C LEU A 31 -2.68 -7.61 -20.07
N PRO A 32 -2.04 -8.35 -19.14
CA PRO A 32 -2.73 -8.79 -17.95
C PRO A 32 -3.25 -7.55 -17.24
N THR A 33 -4.57 -7.40 -17.16
CA THR A 33 -5.21 -6.42 -16.30
C THR A 33 -4.74 -6.75 -14.88
N ALA A 34 -4.07 -5.80 -14.22
CA ALA A 34 -3.78 -5.91 -12.81
C ALA A 34 -5.12 -6.21 -12.11
N SER A 35 -5.24 -7.39 -11.54
CA SER A 35 -6.41 -7.76 -10.75
C SER A 35 -6.39 -6.84 -9.53
N SER A 36 -7.25 -5.84 -9.51
CA SER A 36 -7.48 -5.06 -8.30
C SER A 36 -8.01 -6.04 -7.26
N ALA A 37 -7.23 -6.31 -6.22
CA ALA A 37 -7.69 -7.11 -5.11
C ALA A 37 -8.92 -6.41 -4.52
N VAL A 38 -9.98 -7.19 -4.27
CA VAL A 38 -11.19 -6.65 -3.64
C VAL A 38 -10.88 -6.47 -2.15
N PRO A 39 -11.19 -5.30 -1.56
CA PRO A 39 -11.02 -5.09 -0.13
C PRO A 39 -11.79 -6.16 0.67
N VAL A 40 -11.14 -6.71 1.68
CA VAL A 40 -11.75 -7.65 2.63
C VAL A 40 -12.15 -6.87 3.87
N ALA A 41 -13.39 -7.02 4.30
CA ALA A 41 -13.90 -6.41 5.53
C ALA A 41 -14.40 -7.50 6.49
N LEU A 42 -13.94 -7.47 7.76
CA LEU A 42 -14.21 -8.47 8.79
C LEU A 42 -14.42 -7.80 10.15
N PRO A 43 -15.29 -8.34 11.02
CA PRO A 43 -15.25 -7.99 12.43
C PRO A 43 -13.84 -8.20 13.00
N LEU A 44 -13.40 -7.31 13.91
CA LEU A 44 -12.03 -7.34 14.45
C LEU A 44 -11.66 -8.71 15.02
N PHE A 45 -12.55 -9.31 15.80
CA PHE A 45 -12.32 -10.63 16.40
C PHE A 45 -12.05 -11.71 15.33
N GLU A 46 -12.88 -11.74 14.28
CA GLU A 46 -12.70 -12.67 13.16
C GLU A 46 -11.40 -12.39 12.38
N ALA A 47 -11.02 -11.13 12.26
CA ALA A 47 -9.78 -10.74 11.60
C ALA A 47 -8.54 -11.21 12.39
N VAL A 48 -8.55 -11.12 13.72
CA VAL A 48 -7.49 -11.67 14.58
C VAL A 48 -7.38 -13.19 14.40
N ASP A 49 -8.50 -13.91 14.33
CA ASP A 49 -8.50 -15.36 14.10
C ASP A 49 -7.93 -15.77 12.74
N ARG A 50 -7.88 -14.87 11.77
CA ARG A 50 -7.26 -15.11 10.45
C ARG A 50 -5.76 -14.91 10.41
N LEU A 51 -5.17 -14.31 11.43
CA LEU A 51 -3.73 -14.17 11.48
C LEU A 51 -3.07 -15.56 11.58
N PRO A 52 -2.07 -15.86 10.76
CA PRO A 52 -1.23 -17.03 10.99
C PRO A 52 -0.58 -16.95 12.38
N VAL A 53 -0.42 -18.08 13.04
CA VAL A 53 0.28 -18.14 14.33
C VAL A 53 1.66 -18.77 14.09
N ALA A 54 2.72 -18.09 14.54
CA ALA A 54 4.08 -18.58 14.46
C ALA A 54 4.97 -17.90 15.52
N ASP A 55 5.98 -18.61 16.00
CA ASP A 55 7.00 -18.03 16.86
C ASP A 55 7.79 -16.93 16.14
N GLU A 56 8.15 -15.90 16.85
CA GLU A 56 9.00 -14.81 16.37
C GLU A 56 10.41 -15.28 15.99
N GLN A 57 10.97 -14.66 14.94
CA GLN A 57 12.34 -14.94 14.49
C GLN A 57 13.14 -13.66 14.28
N ARG A 58 13.77 -13.16 15.34
CA ARG A 58 14.61 -11.95 15.34
C ARG A 58 15.99 -12.17 14.72
N GLU A 59 16.43 -13.41 14.54
CA GLU A 59 17.77 -13.70 14.03
C GLU A 59 18.00 -13.07 12.64
N GLY A 60 19.14 -12.38 12.51
CA GLY A 60 19.52 -11.73 11.27
C GLY A 60 18.81 -10.40 10.99
N TYR A 61 17.96 -9.90 11.88
CA TYR A 61 17.38 -8.57 11.71
C TYR A 61 18.43 -7.47 11.65
N GLN A 62 18.33 -6.65 10.64
CA GLN A 62 19.01 -5.36 10.54
C GLN A 62 18.06 -4.37 9.90
N ARG A 63 17.88 -3.19 10.50
CA ARG A 63 17.01 -2.14 9.97
C ARG A 63 17.36 -1.77 8.51
N SER A 64 18.63 -1.84 8.14
CA SER A 64 19.12 -1.56 6.78
C SER A 64 18.65 -2.56 5.72
N LEU A 65 18.15 -3.73 6.11
CA LEU A 65 17.52 -4.69 5.19
C LEU A 65 16.15 -4.20 4.68
N TYR A 66 15.54 -3.29 5.38
CA TYR A 66 14.26 -2.65 5.06
C TYR A 66 14.54 -1.23 4.58
N LYS A 67 14.96 -1.11 3.32
CA LYS A 67 15.26 0.19 2.74
C LYS A 67 14.01 1.05 2.70
N HIS A 68 13.96 2.09 3.51
CA HIS A 68 12.81 2.98 3.68
C HIS A 68 13.15 4.41 3.31
N TRP A 69 12.12 5.26 3.25
CA TRP A 69 12.17 6.65 2.82
C TRP A 69 12.80 6.80 1.43
N THR A 70 12.40 5.90 0.51
CA THR A 70 12.77 6.00 -0.88
C THR A 70 12.00 7.11 -1.57
N ARG A 71 12.23 7.32 -2.86
CA ARG A 71 11.48 8.30 -3.62
C ARG A 71 9.99 8.02 -3.53
N GLY A 72 9.19 9.05 -3.23
CA GLY A 72 7.75 8.96 -3.10
C GLY A 72 7.02 8.59 -4.39
N LEU A 73 5.72 8.44 -4.30
CA LEU A 73 4.84 8.10 -5.44
C LEU A 73 4.78 9.23 -6.46
N ASN A 74 4.80 10.49 -6.01
CA ASN A 74 4.88 11.64 -6.90
C ASN A 74 6.34 11.89 -7.33
N LEU A 75 6.69 11.42 -8.50
CA LEU A 75 8.06 11.47 -9.01
C LEU A 75 8.56 12.89 -9.35
N THR A 76 7.73 13.91 -9.27
CA THR A 76 8.02 15.29 -9.73
C THR A 76 8.19 16.31 -8.62
N ASP A 77 7.75 16.02 -7.40
CA ASP A 77 7.76 16.97 -6.27
C ASP A 77 9.06 16.98 -5.45
N GLY A 78 9.93 15.98 -5.66
CA GLY A 78 11.19 15.82 -4.94
C GLY A 78 11.03 15.34 -3.50
N CYS A 79 9.84 14.84 -3.12
CA CYS A 79 9.58 14.23 -1.83
C CYS A 79 10.01 12.77 -1.78
N ASP A 80 10.42 12.33 -0.61
CA ASP A 80 10.54 10.92 -0.26
C ASP A 80 9.21 10.41 0.34
N THR A 81 9.08 9.09 0.48
CA THR A 81 7.91 8.45 1.08
C THR A 81 7.52 9.08 2.42
N ARG A 82 8.50 9.35 3.31
CA ARG A 82 8.23 9.95 4.62
C ARG A 82 7.55 11.31 4.50
N LYS A 83 8.02 12.16 3.61
CA LYS A 83 7.46 13.50 3.43
C LYS A 83 6.10 13.47 2.76
N GLU A 84 5.87 12.55 1.84
CA GLU A 84 4.55 12.37 1.24
C GLU A 84 3.50 11.94 2.27
N VAL A 85 3.83 11.02 3.19
CA VAL A 85 2.95 10.66 4.31
C VAL A 85 2.66 11.87 5.20
N ILE A 86 3.67 12.62 5.61
CA ILE A 86 3.49 13.85 6.41
C ILE A 86 2.61 14.86 5.67
N LEU A 87 2.74 15.01 4.35
CA LEU A 87 1.90 15.90 3.55
C LEU A 87 0.46 15.42 3.46
N ALA A 88 0.26 14.13 3.25
CA ALA A 88 -1.07 13.53 3.11
C ALA A 88 -1.91 13.63 4.40
N GLU A 89 -1.26 13.54 5.57
CA GLU A 89 -1.93 13.55 6.88
C GLU A 89 -2.03 14.94 7.52
N ALA A 90 -1.61 15.99 6.81
CA ALA A 90 -1.69 17.34 7.35
C ALA A 90 -3.15 17.81 7.51
N VAL A 91 -3.55 18.18 8.74
CA VAL A 91 -4.84 18.83 9.04
C VAL A 91 -4.88 20.24 8.47
N VAL A 92 -3.77 20.97 8.62
CA VAL A 92 -3.53 22.23 7.92
C VAL A 92 -2.29 22.04 7.06
N ALA A 93 -2.46 22.21 5.75
CA ALA A 93 -1.38 21.96 4.80
C ALA A 93 -0.17 22.88 5.06
N PRO A 94 1.07 22.34 5.09
CA PRO A 94 2.27 23.15 5.16
C PRO A 94 2.57 23.80 3.80
N THR A 95 3.38 24.85 3.80
CA THR A 95 4.01 25.34 2.59
C THR A 95 5.15 24.42 2.19
N VAL A 96 5.11 23.93 0.93
CA VAL A 96 6.18 23.10 0.38
C VAL A 96 7.11 23.95 -0.46
N THR A 97 8.40 23.91 -0.18
CA THR A 97 9.43 24.65 -0.92
C THR A 97 10.41 23.70 -1.61
N ALA A 98 11.34 24.22 -2.41
CA ALA A 98 12.29 23.44 -3.17
C ALA A 98 13.00 22.35 -2.34
N GLY A 99 13.06 21.11 -2.89
CA GLY A 99 13.61 19.95 -2.20
C GLY A 99 12.68 19.39 -1.11
N CYS A 100 11.37 19.60 -1.29
CA CYS A 100 10.32 19.11 -0.40
C CYS A 100 10.55 19.51 1.08
N ARG A 101 10.85 20.79 1.32
CA ARG A 101 10.94 21.32 2.68
C ARG A 101 9.57 21.82 3.11
N LEU A 102 9.14 21.40 4.29
CA LEU A 102 7.84 21.73 4.85
C LEU A 102 7.99 22.89 5.86
N ALA A 103 7.13 23.90 5.75
CA ALA A 103 7.10 25.04 6.66
C ALA A 103 5.67 25.34 7.10
N GLY A 104 5.45 25.49 8.40
CA GLY A 104 4.10 25.62 8.98
C GLY A 104 3.33 24.30 8.87
N GLY A 105 2.00 24.41 8.84
CA GLY A 105 1.10 23.27 8.87
C GLY A 105 0.74 22.81 10.28
N SER A 106 -0.19 21.87 10.37
CA SER A 106 -0.50 21.17 11.62
C SER A 106 -0.95 19.75 11.35
N TRP A 107 -0.70 18.86 12.30
CA TRP A 107 -0.99 17.44 12.25
C TRP A 107 -1.62 17.01 13.57
N HIS A 108 -2.42 15.98 13.51
CA HIS A 108 -2.95 15.30 14.68
C HIS A 108 -2.17 13.99 14.88
N SER A 109 -1.53 13.82 16.04
CA SER A 109 -0.87 12.57 16.42
C SER A 109 -1.87 11.69 17.17
N ALA A 110 -2.34 10.62 16.50
CA ALA A 110 -3.38 9.74 17.02
C ALA A 110 -2.93 8.89 18.22
N TYR A 111 -1.62 8.74 18.45
CA TYR A 111 -1.12 7.92 19.57
C TYR A 111 -1.22 8.61 20.93
N ASP A 112 -1.25 9.93 20.96
CA ASP A 112 -1.21 10.74 22.18
C ASP A 112 -2.15 11.96 22.14
N ASP A 113 -3.07 12.01 21.18
CA ASP A 113 -4.05 13.08 20.96
C ASP A 113 -3.43 14.49 20.91
N LEU A 114 -2.24 14.61 20.33
CA LEU A 114 -1.53 15.89 20.28
C LEU A 114 -1.66 16.56 18.91
N THR A 115 -1.89 17.88 18.92
CA THR A 115 -1.70 18.72 17.74
C THR A 115 -0.23 19.11 17.63
N VAL A 116 0.43 18.72 16.54
CA VAL A 116 1.82 19.04 16.22
C VAL A 116 1.84 20.10 15.12
N THR A 117 2.54 21.22 15.35
CA THR A 117 2.60 22.36 14.42
C THR A 117 3.97 22.54 13.75
N ASP A 118 4.87 21.57 13.94
CA ASP A 118 6.20 21.53 13.33
C ASP A 118 6.47 20.12 12.81
N ALA A 119 6.60 19.97 11.49
CA ALA A 119 6.88 18.69 10.84
C ALA A 119 8.18 18.00 11.33
N ALA A 120 9.14 18.77 11.91
CA ALA A 120 10.35 18.22 12.49
C ALA A 120 10.12 17.46 13.82
N ARG A 121 8.95 17.65 14.43
CA ARG A 121 8.54 16.95 15.67
C ARG A 121 7.70 15.70 15.39
N LEU A 122 7.44 15.39 14.13
CA LEU A 122 6.80 14.16 13.71
C LEU A 122 7.84 13.10 13.36
N ASP A 123 7.55 11.87 13.70
CA ASP A 123 8.11 10.70 13.04
C ASP A 123 7.01 10.08 12.14
N VAL A 124 7.39 9.41 11.06
CA VAL A 124 6.49 8.49 10.34
C VAL A 124 6.78 7.10 10.86
N ASP A 125 5.79 6.54 11.50
CA ASP A 125 5.86 5.18 12.05
C ASP A 125 5.48 4.15 10.98
N HIS A 126 6.19 3.03 10.97
CA HIS A 126 5.70 1.79 10.37
C HIS A 126 4.75 1.18 11.37
N PHE A 127 3.45 1.11 11.03
CA PHE A 127 2.40 0.74 11.97
C PHE A 127 2.69 -0.60 12.67
N VAL A 128 3.10 -1.61 11.90
CA VAL A 128 3.83 -2.77 12.44
C VAL A 128 5.33 -2.48 12.27
N PRO A 129 6.11 -2.36 13.33
CA PRO A 129 7.53 -1.97 13.27
C PRO A 129 8.35 -2.89 12.35
N LEU A 130 9.42 -2.35 11.73
CA LEU A 130 10.26 -3.14 10.81
C LEU A 130 10.89 -4.38 11.46
N ALA A 131 11.20 -4.30 12.75
CA ALA A 131 11.71 -5.43 13.50
C ALA A 131 10.61 -6.47 13.72
N GLU A 132 9.43 -6.02 14.12
CA GLU A 132 8.25 -6.87 14.28
C GLU A 132 7.83 -7.54 12.97
N VAL A 133 7.86 -6.82 11.84
CA VAL A 133 7.66 -7.42 10.52
C VAL A 133 8.67 -8.53 10.24
N HIS A 134 9.94 -8.31 10.62
CA HIS A 134 10.98 -9.32 10.45
C HIS A 134 10.65 -10.57 11.25
N ASP A 135 10.30 -10.42 12.50
CA ASP A 135 9.95 -11.49 13.44
C ASP A 135 8.74 -12.29 12.97
N SER A 136 7.76 -11.59 12.47
CA SER A 136 6.46 -12.12 12.02
C SER A 136 6.46 -12.76 10.62
N GLY A 137 7.63 -12.99 10.00
CA GLY A 137 7.75 -13.63 8.69
C GLY A 137 8.56 -12.86 7.64
N GLY A 138 8.81 -11.56 7.85
CA GLY A 138 9.63 -10.74 6.95
C GLY A 138 11.09 -11.21 6.84
N PHE A 139 11.58 -12.03 7.77
CA PHE A 139 12.89 -12.68 7.68
C PHE A 139 13.01 -13.51 6.39
N ALA A 140 11.93 -14.12 5.92
CA ALA A 140 11.89 -14.93 4.70
C ALA A 140 11.73 -14.10 3.42
N TRP A 141 11.47 -12.78 3.51
CA TRP A 141 11.23 -11.94 2.34
C TRP A 141 12.52 -11.59 1.58
N GLY A 142 12.42 -11.49 0.27
CA GLY A 142 13.46 -10.86 -0.54
C GLY A 142 13.54 -9.35 -0.31
N ALA A 143 14.69 -8.75 -0.64
CA ALA A 143 14.95 -7.32 -0.44
C ALA A 143 13.87 -6.41 -1.04
N LYS A 144 13.33 -6.78 -2.22
CA LYS A 144 12.29 -6.00 -2.92
C LYS A 144 10.96 -5.95 -2.12
N ARG A 145 10.56 -7.07 -1.49
CA ARG A 145 9.35 -7.12 -0.68
C ARG A 145 9.52 -6.34 0.63
N ARG A 146 10.72 -6.42 1.25
CA ARG A 146 11.05 -5.59 2.43
C ARG A 146 11.04 -4.10 2.12
N GLU A 147 11.60 -3.68 0.98
CA GLU A 147 11.56 -2.28 0.52
C GLU A 147 10.11 -1.84 0.21
N ALA A 148 9.30 -2.72 -0.39
CA ALA A 148 7.89 -2.43 -0.68
C ALA A 148 7.08 -2.20 0.60
N TYR A 149 7.24 -3.05 1.63
CA TYR A 149 6.63 -2.83 2.94
C TYR A 149 7.07 -1.51 3.56
N ALA A 150 8.37 -1.28 3.60
CA ALA A 150 8.94 -0.11 4.28
C ALA A 150 8.59 1.24 3.63
N ASN A 151 7.97 1.23 2.45
CA ASN A 151 7.49 2.42 1.74
C ASN A 151 6.03 2.27 1.29
N ASP A 152 5.24 1.43 1.97
CA ASP A 152 3.87 1.12 1.54
C ASP A 152 2.91 2.30 1.75
N GLN A 153 2.65 3.02 0.70
CA GLN A 153 1.60 4.04 0.60
C GLN A 153 0.33 3.52 -0.09
N GLY A 154 0.28 2.22 -0.39
CA GLY A 154 -0.89 1.58 -1.00
C GLY A 154 -2.01 1.28 0.00
N SER A 155 -1.73 1.44 1.30
CA SER A 155 -2.73 1.49 2.37
C SER A 155 -2.44 2.72 3.24
N PRO A 156 -3.44 3.53 3.59
CA PRO A 156 -3.25 4.71 4.43
C PRO A 156 -2.78 4.35 5.86
N ASP A 157 -2.90 3.08 6.23
CA ASP A 157 -2.69 2.63 7.61
C ASP A 157 -1.33 1.96 7.83
N THR A 158 -0.56 1.65 6.78
CA THR A 158 0.76 0.99 6.93
C THR A 158 1.83 1.94 7.47
N LEU A 159 1.72 3.23 7.12
CA LEU A 159 2.59 4.32 7.55
C LEU A 159 1.74 5.44 8.14
N ILE A 160 2.11 5.98 9.30
CA ILE A 160 1.37 7.05 9.98
C ILE A 160 2.30 8.12 10.55
N ALA A 161 1.94 9.39 10.38
CA ALA A 161 2.67 10.49 11.00
C ALA A 161 2.17 10.73 12.45
N VAL A 162 3.05 10.55 13.40
CA VAL A 162 2.74 10.69 14.83
C VAL A 162 3.79 11.55 15.53
N SER A 163 3.56 11.95 16.77
CA SER A 163 4.56 12.62 17.56
C SER A 163 5.81 11.76 17.71
N ALA A 164 6.98 12.36 17.56
CA ALA A 164 8.26 11.65 17.70
C ALA A 164 8.43 11.03 19.11
N ALA A 165 7.77 11.58 20.12
CA ALA A 165 7.79 11.04 21.47
C ALA A 165 7.04 9.72 21.57
N SER A 166 5.81 9.67 21.05
CA SER A 166 5.00 8.45 21.02
C SER A 166 5.63 7.34 20.18
N ASN A 167 6.13 7.69 18.97
CA ASN A 167 6.80 6.73 18.11
C ASN A 167 8.01 6.08 18.80
N ARG A 168 8.84 6.86 19.48
CA ARG A 168 10.01 6.36 20.22
C ARG A 168 9.64 5.55 21.45
N SER A 169 8.50 5.83 22.07
CA SER A 169 7.96 5.03 23.19
C SER A 169 7.48 3.65 22.70
N LYS A 170 6.84 3.61 21.53
CA LYS A 170 6.43 2.38 20.86
C LYS A 170 7.64 1.51 20.50
N ALA A 171 8.64 2.10 19.85
CA ALA A 171 9.83 1.38 19.35
C ALA A 171 9.46 0.16 18.49
N ASP A 172 9.99 -1.01 18.82
CA ASP A 172 9.75 -2.27 18.09
C ASP A 172 8.64 -3.14 18.71
N LYS A 173 7.91 -2.61 19.69
CA LYS A 173 6.94 -3.34 20.51
C LYS A 173 5.64 -3.64 19.77
N ASP A 174 5.06 -4.77 20.09
CA ASP A 174 3.72 -5.21 19.68
C ASP A 174 2.62 -4.71 20.63
N PRO A 175 1.32 -4.99 20.37
CA PRO A 175 0.22 -4.61 21.24
C PRO A 175 0.18 -5.27 22.61
N ALA A 176 0.93 -6.34 22.85
CA ALA A 176 1.08 -6.92 24.18
C ALA A 176 2.03 -6.10 25.07
N GLU A 177 2.94 -5.34 24.45
CA GLU A 177 3.98 -4.58 25.16
C GLU A 177 3.73 -3.07 25.17
N TRP A 178 2.98 -2.57 24.18
CA TRP A 178 2.72 -1.14 24.04
C TRP A 178 1.40 -0.85 23.35
N MET A 179 0.67 0.11 23.91
CA MET A 179 -0.54 0.70 23.31
C MET A 179 -0.43 2.22 23.33
N PRO A 180 -1.11 2.93 22.40
CA PRO A 180 -1.24 4.38 22.42
C PRO A 180 -1.69 4.90 23.78
N SER A 181 -1.18 6.06 24.22
CA SER A 181 -1.63 6.68 25.48
C SER A 181 -3.04 7.26 25.36
N ASP A 182 -3.50 7.57 24.15
CA ASP A 182 -4.90 7.89 23.89
C ASP A 182 -5.74 6.61 23.80
N SER A 183 -6.49 6.32 24.84
CA SER A 183 -7.35 5.14 24.87
C SER A 183 -8.51 5.18 23.88
N SER A 184 -8.91 6.36 23.39
CA SER A 184 -9.95 6.48 22.38
C SER A 184 -9.49 5.92 21.02
N TYR A 185 -8.18 5.83 20.80
CA TYR A 185 -7.59 5.29 19.59
C TYR A 185 -7.34 3.76 19.66
N HIS A 186 -7.51 3.11 20.79
CA HIS A 186 -7.16 1.69 20.96
C HIS A 186 -7.85 0.76 19.97
N CYS A 187 -9.15 0.92 19.75
CA CYS A 187 -9.87 0.07 18.80
C CYS A 187 -9.37 0.28 17.35
N THR A 188 -9.12 1.52 16.95
CA THR A 188 -8.56 1.84 15.64
C THR A 188 -7.14 1.30 15.53
N TYR A 189 -6.32 1.48 16.56
CA TYR A 189 -4.95 0.96 16.59
C TYR A 189 -4.92 -0.56 16.41
N THR A 190 -5.75 -1.29 17.16
CA THR A 190 -5.85 -2.75 17.07
C THR A 190 -6.30 -3.19 15.67
N ALA A 191 -7.32 -2.54 15.12
CA ALA A 191 -7.82 -2.86 13.78
C ALA A 191 -6.77 -2.61 12.69
N THR A 192 -6.05 -1.48 12.77
CA THR A 192 -4.99 -1.12 11.82
C THR A 192 -3.79 -2.07 11.92
N TRP A 193 -3.42 -2.48 13.13
CA TRP A 193 -2.37 -3.48 13.35
C TRP A 193 -2.71 -4.79 12.66
N VAL A 194 -3.90 -5.32 12.92
CA VAL A 194 -4.39 -6.56 12.31
C VAL A 194 -4.54 -6.42 10.80
N ALA A 195 -5.06 -5.30 10.31
CA ALA A 195 -5.17 -5.01 8.87
C ALA A 195 -3.80 -5.05 8.18
N THR A 196 -2.79 -4.42 8.79
CA THR A 196 -1.43 -4.38 8.26
C THR A 196 -0.81 -5.77 8.23
N LYS A 197 -0.95 -6.57 9.29
CA LYS A 197 -0.45 -7.96 9.31
C LYS A 197 -1.15 -8.82 8.26
N LEU A 198 -2.47 -8.74 8.12
CA LEU A 198 -3.22 -9.47 7.10
C LEU A 198 -2.84 -9.02 5.68
N ARG A 199 -2.70 -7.72 5.45
CA ARG A 199 -2.27 -7.16 4.17
C ARG A 199 -0.95 -7.76 3.70
N TRP A 200 0.01 -7.90 4.60
CA TRP A 200 1.37 -8.37 4.30
C TRP A 200 1.59 -9.86 4.58
N SER A 201 0.55 -10.59 4.99
CA SER A 201 0.60 -12.02 5.36
C SER A 201 1.64 -12.29 6.45
N LEU A 202 1.63 -11.46 7.49
CA LEU A 202 2.46 -11.59 8.67
C LEU A 202 1.77 -12.46 9.71
N ALA A 203 2.54 -13.22 10.48
CA ALA A 203 2.05 -14.00 11.60
C ALA A 203 1.95 -13.13 12.88
N ALA A 204 1.25 -13.64 13.87
CA ALA A 204 1.33 -13.20 15.26
C ALA A 204 1.86 -14.36 16.10
N ASP A 205 2.62 -14.09 17.14
CA ASP A 205 2.91 -15.11 18.15
C ASP A 205 1.72 -15.30 19.09
N ASP A 206 1.81 -16.28 19.99
CA ASP A 206 0.73 -16.57 20.91
C ASP A 206 0.46 -15.41 21.90
N THR A 207 1.48 -14.67 22.31
CA THR A 207 1.38 -13.56 23.26
C THR A 207 0.69 -12.35 22.63
N GLU A 208 1.18 -11.96 21.45
CA GLU A 208 0.56 -10.90 20.64
C GLU A 208 -0.90 -11.25 20.31
N ARG A 209 -1.15 -12.49 19.86
CA ARG A 209 -2.49 -12.93 19.50
C ARG A 209 -3.46 -12.87 20.68
N GLN A 210 -3.04 -13.28 21.88
CA GLN A 210 -3.87 -13.18 23.09
C GLN A 210 -4.16 -11.72 23.46
N ALA A 211 -3.17 -10.84 23.35
CA ALA A 211 -3.38 -9.41 23.58
C ALA A 211 -4.38 -8.82 22.57
N LEU A 212 -4.24 -9.14 21.27
CA LEU A 212 -5.18 -8.70 20.23
C LEU A 212 -6.61 -9.20 20.46
N LEU A 213 -6.80 -10.45 20.92
CA LEU A 213 -8.12 -10.99 21.26
C LEU A 213 -8.73 -10.24 22.44
N GLY A 214 -7.95 -9.97 23.50
CA GLY A 214 -8.43 -9.18 24.65
C GLY A 214 -8.84 -7.75 24.23
N LEU A 215 -8.06 -7.10 23.39
CA LEU A 215 -8.39 -5.78 22.84
C LEU A 215 -9.64 -5.83 21.94
N ALA A 216 -9.85 -6.92 21.21
CA ALA A 216 -11.03 -7.09 20.35
C ALA A 216 -12.32 -7.25 21.17
N GLU A 217 -12.26 -7.82 22.39
CA GLU A 217 -13.41 -7.91 23.32
C GLU A 217 -13.92 -6.51 23.71
N ASP A 218 -13.01 -5.55 23.89
CA ASP A 218 -13.34 -4.16 24.20
C ASP A 218 -13.83 -3.36 22.97
N CYS A 219 -13.68 -3.92 21.76
CA CYS A 219 -13.95 -3.27 20.48
C CYS A 219 -14.97 -4.02 19.60
N PRO A 220 -16.15 -4.43 20.12
CA PRO A 220 -17.06 -5.37 19.45
C PRO A 220 -17.69 -4.84 18.14
N ALA A 221 -17.71 -3.53 17.94
CA ALA A 221 -18.26 -2.89 16.73
C ALA A 221 -17.19 -2.56 15.69
N THR A 222 -15.93 -2.89 15.94
CA THR A 222 -14.81 -2.53 15.09
C THR A 222 -14.66 -3.50 13.91
N THR A 223 -14.48 -2.95 12.73
CA THR A 223 -14.25 -3.71 11.49
C THR A 223 -12.83 -3.49 11.00
N VAL A 224 -12.16 -4.56 10.61
CA VAL A 224 -10.87 -4.55 9.93
C VAL A 224 -11.12 -4.57 8.42
N THR A 225 -10.51 -3.64 7.70
CA THR A 225 -10.56 -3.62 6.23
C THR A 225 -9.14 -3.62 5.70
N TYR A 226 -8.83 -4.50 4.75
CA TYR A 226 -7.51 -4.56 4.13
C TYR A 226 -7.58 -5.06 2.69
N GLU A 227 -6.58 -4.69 1.91
CA GLU A 227 -6.28 -5.27 0.60
C GLU A 227 -4.94 -5.98 0.69
N PRO A 228 -4.82 -7.24 0.21
CA PRO A 228 -3.54 -7.92 0.15
C PRO A 228 -2.48 -7.09 -0.58
N ALA A 229 -1.29 -7.01 -0.03
CA ALA A 229 -0.16 -6.37 -0.69
C ALA A 229 0.25 -7.18 -1.94
N PRO A 230 0.77 -6.51 -2.99
CA PRO A 230 1.18 -7.14 -4.24
C PRO A 230 2.40 -8.06 -4.10
#